data_aeaca30fc6dae63607cedc0df1380874
#
_entry.id   aeaca30fc6dae63607cedc0df1380874
#
_cell.length_a   1.000
_cell.length_b   1.000
_cell.length_c   1.000
_cell.angle_alpha   90.00
_cell.angle_beta   90.00
_cell.angle_gamma   90.00
#
_symmetry.space_group_name_H-M   'P 1'
#
loop_
_entity.id
_entity.type
_entity.pdbx_description
1 polymer ?
#
loop_
_entity_poly.entity_id
_entity_poly.type
_entity_poly.pdbx_seq_one_letter_code
_entity_poly.pdbx_strand_id
1 'polypeptide(L)'
;EERRIQLADALNRTPGSFALLPPDADYPYFICGRDVLRSQNMSMQRLGTVLVTVDIEKLLNNQIDALSNKPSELYLYNKEALVYQSGETAADFTLPDTRQGYAVQTMNGQKVFVCWLTSGVSGLRLCSVFNYSEIYGQTTRARWALLLGGCAILVLFGWVMLRMARLVTRPVHTLSEAVKSVEGGDFTTARAMLPNTP
;
A
#
# COMPACT_ATOMS: atom_id res chain seq x y z
N GLU A 1 -39.48 -10.35 -5.15
CA GLU A 1 -40.69 -9.75 -4.49
C GLU A 1 -40.50 -9.60 -2.98
N GLU A 2 -40.02 -10.63 -2.32
CA GLU A 2 -39.77 -10.67 -0.86
C GLU A 2 -38.83 -9.53 -0.36
N ARG A 3 -37.76 -9.22 -1.07
CA ARG A 3 -36.84 -8.13 -0.73
C ARG A 3 -37.46 -6.74 -0.81
N ARG A 4 -38.40 -6.53 -1.75
CA ARG A 4 -39.15 -5.28 -1.82
C ARG A 4 -40.04 -5.12 -0.61
N ILE A 5 -40.64 -6.21 -0.14
CA ILE A 5 -41.47 -6.22 1.08
C ILE A 5 -40.61 -5.92 2.31
N GLN A 6 -39.44 -6.56 2.45
CA GLN A 6 -38.50 -6.29 3.54
C GLN A 6 -38.05 -4.82 3.57
N LEU A 7 -37.77 -4.23 2.39
CA LEU A 7 -37.41 -2.83 2.30
C LEU A 7 -38.58 -1.91 2.65
N ALA A 8 -39.76 -2.23 2.20
CA ALA A 8 -40.98 -1.48 2.53
C ALA A 8 -41.25 -1.52 4.04
N ASP A 9 -41.07 -2.64 4.68
CA ASP A 9 -41.17 -2.80 6.14
C ASP A 9 -40.13 -1.98 6.89
N ALA A 10 -38.89 -1.97 6.41
CA ALA A 10 -37.82 -1.16 7.00
C ALA A 10 -38.12 0.34 6.89
N LEU A 11 -38.66 0.80 5.76
CA LEU A 11 -39.05 2.20 5.52
C LEU A 11 -40.27 2.60 6.36
N ASN A 12 -41.23 1.68 6.54
CA ASN A 12 -42.44 1.95 7.33
C ASN A 12 -42.12 2.12 8.84
N ARG A 13 -41.06 1.47 9.34
CA ARG A 13 -40.67 1.61 10.75
C ARG A 13 -40.09 2.99 11.10
N THR A 14 -39.49 3.67 10.13
CA THR A 14 -38.88 4.99 10.33
C THR A 14 -39.15 5.87 9.10
N PRO A 15 -40.29 6.56 9.07
CA PRO A 15 -40.66 7.42 7.96
C PRO A 15 -39.64 8.51 7.68
N GLY A 16 -39.22 8.66 6.42
CA GLY A 16 -38.23 9.63 5.98
C GLY A 16 -36.77 9.18 6.18
N SER A 17 -36.57 8.03 6.77
CA SER A 17 -35.22 7.44 6.90
C SER A 17 -34.74 6.78 5.60
N PHE A 18 -33.45 6.55 5.57
CA PHE A 18 -32.80 5.76 4.53
C PHE A 18 -32.79 4.29 4.95
N ALA A 19 -33.31 3.41 4.11
CA ALA A 19 -33.21 1.97 4.30
C ALA A 19 -32.23 1.37 3.29
N LEU A 20 -31.32 0.55 3.78
CA LEU A 20 -30.34 -0.18 2.99
C LEU A 20 -30.57 -1.67 3.16
N LEU A 21 -30.81 -2.37 2.08
CA LEU A 21 -30.87 -3.82 2.04
C LEU A 21 -29.56 -4.34 1.42
N PRO A 22 -28.73 -5.08 2.20
CA PRO A 22 -27.47 -5.60 1.69
C PRO A 22 -27.71 -6.69 0.65
N PRO A 23 -26.75 -6.94 -0.24
CA PRO A 23 -26.80 -8.04 -1.21
C PRO A 23 -26.76 -9.38 -0.51
N ASP A 24 -27.18 -10.41 -1.21
CA ASP A 24 -27.17 -11.81 -0.79
C ASP A 24 -26.61 -12.68 -1.92
N ALA A 25 -26.28 -13.94 -1.64
CA ALA A 25 -25.73 -14.87 -2.62
C ALA A 25 -26.60 -15.02 -3.88
N ASP A 26 -27.93 -15.01 -3.70
CA ASP A 26 -28.90 -15.11 -4.81
C ASP A 26 -29.20 -13.78 -5.51
N TYR A 27 -28.82 -12.68 -4.90
CA TYR A 27 -29.11 -11.33 -5.40
C TYR A 27 -27.98 -10.34 -5.12
N PRO A 28 -27.00 -10.24 -6.02
CA PRO A 28 -25.77 -9.44 -5.82
C PRO A 28 -25.99 -7.94 -6.04
N TYR A 29 -27.09 -7.39 -5.57
CA TYR A 29 -27.39 -5.98 -5.70
C TYR A 29 -27.69 -5.35 -4.34
N PHE A 30 -27.18 -4.16 -4.11
CA PHE A 30 -27.67 -3.29 -3.06
C PHE A 30 -29.00 -2.68 -3.45
N ILE A 31 -29.95 -2.69 -2.55
CA ILE A 31 -31.18 -1.94 -2.71
C ILE A 31 -31.22 -0.85 -1.65
N CYS A 32 -31.24 0.39 -2.10
CA CYS A 32 -31.38 1.56 -1.25
C CYS A 32 -32.76 2.14 -1.45
N GLY A 33 -33.43 2.47 -0.36
CA GLY A 33 -34.75 3.09 -0.40
C GLY A 33 -34.85 4.33 0.48
N ARG A 34 -35.57 5.34 0.01
CA ARG A 34 -35.89 6.52 0.80
C ARG A 34 -37.27 7.03 0.47
N ASP A 35 -38.03 7.37 1.51
CA ASP A 35 -39.34 8.03 1.33
C ASP A 35 -39.16 9.49 0.94
N VAL A 36 -39.95 9.91 -0.05
CA VAL A 36 -40.08 11.30 -0.44
C VAL A 36 -41.26 11.88 0.34
N LEU A 37 -40.95 12.84 1.20
CA LEU A 37 -41.92 13.50 2.05
C LEU A 37 -42.18 14.93 1.54
N ARG A 38 -43.43 15.34 1.55
CA ARG A 38 -43.86 16.73 1.33
C ARG A 38 -44.28 17.34 2.66
N SER A 39 -43.73 18.49 2.97
CA SER A 39 -44.20 19.29 4.10
C SER A 39 -45.34 20.19 3.64
N GLN A 40 -46.54 20.01 4.20
CA GLN A 40 -47.70 20.86 3.95
C GLN A 40 -48.44 21.08 5.27
N ASN A 41 -48.69 22.33 5.63
CA ASN A 41 -49.44 22.72 6.85
C ASN A 41 -48.91 22.05 8.14
N MET A 42 -47.61 22.06 8.37
CA MET A 42 -46.95 21.41 9.51
C MET A 42 -47.11 19.89 9.60
N SER A 43 -47.63 19.24 8.58
CA SER A 43 -47.68 17.78 8.47
C SER A 43 -46.75 17.28 7.38
N MET A 44 -46.11 16.11 7.62
CA MET A 44 -45.29 15.41 6.64
C MET A 44 -46.13 14.37 5.95
N GLN A 45 -46.41 14.58 4.66
CA GLN A 45 -47.15 13.61 3.83
C GLN A 45 -46.17 12.82 2.96
N ARG A 46 -46.24 11.50 2.99
CA ARG A 46 -45.49 10.62 2.10
C ARG A 46 -46.05 10.72 0.67
N LEU A 47 -45.19 11.15 -0.25
CA LEU A 47 -45.52 11.25 -1.69
C LEU A 47 -45.20 9.95 -2.43
N GLY A 48 -44.15 9.24 -1.99
CA GLY A 48 -43.70 8.03 -2.64
C GLY A 48 -42.38 7.56 -2.08
N THR A 49 -41.82 6.53 -2.68
CA THR A 49 -40.52 5.97 -2.29
C THR A 49 -39.62 5.91 -3.52
N VAL A 50 -38.40 6.41 -3.39
CA VAL A 50 -37.35 6.25 -4.41
C VAL A 50 -36.55 5.01 -4.05
N LEU A 51 -36.41 4.08 -5.00
CA LEU A 51 -35.58 2.87 -4.90
C LEU A 51 -34.42 2.99 -5.86
N VAL A 52 -33.22 2.72 -5.36
CA VAL A 52 -31.99 2.66 -6.15
C VAL A 52 -31.39 1.28 -6.00
N THR A 53 -31.17 0.62 -7.11
CA THR A 53 -30.50 -0.68 -7.15
C THR A 53 -29.09 -0.47 -7.69
N VAL A 54 -28.10 -0.92 -6.94
CA VAL A 54 -26.67 -0.80 -7.29
C VAL A 54 -26.09 -2.18 -7.51
N ASP A 55 -25.55 -2.39 -8.68
CA ASP A 55 -24.84 -3.59 -9.07
C ASP A 55 -23.46 -3.59 -8.40
N ILE A 56 -23.18 -4.61 -7.57
CA ILE A 56 -21.94 -4.70 -6.81
C ILE A 56 -20.76 -4.99 -7.71
N GLU A 57 -20.93 -5.84 -8.68
CA GLU A 57 -19.85 -6.22 -9.58
C GLU A 57 -19.33 -5.00 -10.32
N LYS A 58 -20.23 -4.18 -10.88
CA LYS A 58 -19.86 -2.93 -11.56
C LYS A 58 -19.25 -1.91 -10.60
N LEU A 59 -19.82 -1.81 -9.39
CA LEU A 59 -19.29 -0.88 -8.39
C LEU A 59 -17.87 -1.24 -7.98
N LEU A 60 -17.62 -2.51 -7.67
CA LEU A 60 -16.31 -2.97 -7.21
C LEU A 60 -15.27 -2.94 -8.34
N ASN A 61 -15.62 -3.39 -9.53
CA ASN A 61 -14.71 -3.38 -10.68
C ASN A 61 -14.27 -1.95 -11.02
N ASN A 62 -15.18 -0.98 -11.04
CA ASN A 62 -14.83 0.42 -11.27
C ASN A 62 -13.90 1.00 -10.17
N GLN A 63 -14.12 0.60 -8.92
CA GLN A 63 -13.27 1.06 -7.81
C GLN A 63 -11.89 0.39 -7.82
N ILE A 64 -11.83 -0.91 -8.13
CA ILE A 64 -10.56 -1.65 -8.22
C ILE A 64 -9.69 -1.08 -9.34
N ASP A 65 -10.30 -0.71 -10.48
CA ASP A 65 -9.58 -0.14 -11.60
C ASP A 65 -8.96 1.23 -11.29
N ALA A 66 -9.54 1.98 -10.36
CA ALA A 66 -9.01 3.25 -9.90
C ALA A 66 -7.88 3.13 -8.87
N LEU A 67 -7.66 1.94 -8.28
CA LEU A 67 -6.63 1.72 -7.26
C LEU A 67 -5.24 1.56 -7.90
N SER A 68 -4.25 2.25 -7.33
CA SER A 68 -2.85 2.13 -7.73
C SER A 68 -2.26 0.74 -7.43
N ASN A 69 -2.66 0.15 -6.31
CA ASN A 69 -2.30 -1.22 -5.92
C ASN A 69 -3.56 -2.07 -5.96
N LYS A 70 -3.73 -2.79 -7.07
CA LYS A 70 -4.88 -3.69 -7.22
C LYS A 70 -4.71 -4.92 -6.33
N PRO A 71 -5.74 -5.32 -5.56
CA PRO A 71 -5.74 -6.62 -4.91
C PRO A 71 -5.72 -7.73 -5.98
N SER A 72 -5.03 -8.84 -5.68
CA SER A 72 -5.03 -10.00 -6.57
C SER A 72 -6.43 -10.61 -6.65
N GLU A 73 -7.14 -10.63 -5.53
CA GLU A 73 -8.51 -11.12 -5.43
C GLU A 73 -9.29 -10.31 -4.39
N LEU A 74 -10.60 -10.18 -4.62
CA LEU A 74 -11.52 -9.49 -3.75
C LEU A 74 -12.73 -10.37 -3.46
N TYR A 75 -13.11 -10.44 -2.19
CA TYR A 75 -14.25 -11.22 -1.70
C TYR A 75 -15.18 -10.32 -0.89
N LEU A 76 -16.48 -10.46 -1.10
CA LEU A 76 -17.50 -9.78 -0.32
C LEU A 76 -18.40 -10.81 0.34
N TYR A 77 -18.51 -10.75 1.66
CA TYR A 77 -19.36 -11.62 2.45
C TYR A 77 -20.51 -10.86 3.08
N ASN A 78 -21.68 -11.47 3.08
CA ASN A 78 -22.79 -11.07 3.94
C ASN A 78 -22.90 -12.09 5.07
N LYS A 79 -22.48 -11.70 6.28
CA LYS A 79 -22.24 -12.62 7.41
C LYS A 79 -21.24 -13.71 7.00
N GLU A 80 -21.74 -14.93 6.73
CA GLU A 80 -20.91 -16.08 6.31
C GLU A 80 -21.10 -16.43 4.83
N ALA A 81 -22.12 -15.87 4.18
CA ALA A 81 -22.41 -16.14 2.78
C ALA A 81 -21.52 -15.30 1.85
N LEU A 82 -20.84 -15.95 0.90
CA LEU A 82 -20.10 -15.28 -0.16
C LEU A 82 -21.08 -14.65 -1.15
N VAL A 83 -20.99 -13.34 -1.34
CA VAL A 83 -21.86 -12.57 -2.23
C VAL A 83 -21.20 -12.23 -3.54
N TYR A 84 -19.90 -11.92 -3.48
CA TYR A 84 -19.11 -11.55 -4.65
C TYR A 84 -17.67 -12.04 -4.51
N GLN A 85 -17.09 -12.44 -5.63
CA GLN A 85 -15.71 -12.87 -5.77
C GLN A 85 -15.16 -12.36 -7.10
N SER A 86 -13.99 -11.72 -7.07
CA SER A 86 -13.36 -11.20 -8.31
C SER A 86 -12.44 -12.22 -9.00
N GLY A 87 -12.07 -13.31 -8.33
CA GLY A 87 -11.17 -14.35 -8.82
C GLY A 87 -11.87 -15.71 -8.99
N GLU A 88 -11.19 -16.65 -9.64
CA GLU A 88 -11.69 -18.02 -9.82
C GLU A 88 -11.33 -18.95 -8.64
N THR A 89 -10.48 -18.50 -7.75
CA THR A 89 -9.95 -19.30 -6.66
C THR A 89 -10.94 -19.35 -5.50
N ALA A 90 -11.29 -20.55 -5.04
CA ALA A 90 -12.11 -20.69 -3.85
C ALA A 90 -11.40 -20.08 -2.63
N ALA A 91 -12.14 -19.35 -1.81
CA ALA A 91 -11.63 -18.75 -0.60
C ALA A 91 -11.26 -19.84 0.43
N ASP A 92 -9.99 -20.20 0.50
CA ASP A 92 -9.44 -21.16 1.48
C ASP A 92 -8.66 -20.40 2.56
N PHE A 93 -9.34 -19.45 3.22
CA PHE A 93 -8.77 -18.72 4.35
C PHE A 93 -9.80 -18.54 5.46
N THR A 94 -9.30 -18.59 6.69
CA THR A 94 -10.13 -18.36 7.88
C THR A 94 -10.08 -16.89 8.30
N LEU A 95 -11.25 -16.27 8.37
CA LEU A 95 -11.38 -14.88 8.84
C LEU A 95 -11.64 -14.87 10.35
N PRO A 96 -10.82 -14.15 11.12
CA PRO A 96 -11.11 -13.92 12.53
C PRO A 96 -12.41 -13.13 12.69
N ASP A 97 -13.10 -13.30 13.83
CA ASP A 97 -14.32 -12.56 14.15
C ASP A 97 -14.04 -11.13 14.65
N THR A 98 -13.08 -10.47 14.00
CA THR A 98 -12.77 -9.07 14.24
C THR A 98 -13.35 -8.19 13.14
N ARG A 99 -13.76 -6.99 13.52
CA ARG A 99 -14.41 -6.05 12.60
C ARG A 99 -13.49 -5.62 11.46
N GLN A 100 -12.21 -5.48 11.75
CA GLN A 100 -11.17 -5.15 10.77
C GLN A 100 -9.85 -5.76 11.17
N GLY A 101 -8.99 -6.03 10.21
CA GLY A 101 -7.67 -6.54 10.48
C GLY A 101 -6.94 -6.96 9.21
N TYR A 102 -5.78 -7.53 9.43
CA TYR A 102 -4.98 -8.16 8.39
C TYR A 102 -4.27 -9.40 8.94
N ALA A 103 -3.99 -10.34 8.08
CA ALA A 103 -3.22 -11.52 8.40
C ALA A 103 -2.41 -11.99 7.19
N VAL A 104 -1.28 -12.63 7.45
CA VAL A 104 -0.54 -13.37 6.42
C VAL A 104 -0.95 -14.82 6.54
N GLN A 105 -1.51 -15.35 5.48
CA GLN A 105 -1.97 -16.75 5.40
C GLN A 105 -1.33 -17.45 4.20
N THR A 106 -1.46 -18.77 4.14
CA THR A 106 -1.01 -19.55 3.00
C THR A 106 -2.24 -20.02 2.23
N MET A 107 -2.36 -19.60 0.98
CA MET A 107 -3.43 -19.97 0.07
C MET A 107 -2.81 -20.64 -1.15
N ASN A 108 -3.24 -21.85 -1.47
CA ASN A 108 -2.68 -22.65 -2.58
C ASN A 108 -1.14 -22.79 -2.55
N GLY A 109 -0.55 -22.91 -1.36
CA GLY A 109 0.91 -23.01 -1.20
C GLY A 109 1.68 -21.69 -1.33
N GLN A 110 1.00 -20.59 -1.62
CA GLN A 110 1.61 -19.26 -1.69
C GLN A 110 1.23 -18.41 -0.46
N LYS A 111 2.18 -17.61 0.02
CA LYS A 111 1.90 -16.64 1.07
C LYS A 111 1.12 -15.47 0.49
N VAL A 112 -0.03 -15.20 1.09
CA VAL A 112 -0.90 -14.08 0.73
C VAL A 112 -1.13 -13.18 1.95
N PHE A 113 -1.33 -11.92 1.69
CA PHE A 113 -1.70 -10.92 2.68
C PHE A 113 -3.20 -10.65 2.54
N VAL A 114 -3.96 -11.00 3.56
CA VAL A 114 -5.41 -10.85 3.58
C VAL A 114 -5.78 -9.71 4.50
N CYS A 115 -6.51 -8.73 3.97
CA CYS A 115 -7.10 -7.63 4.73
C CYS A 115 -8.61 -7.78 4.75
N TRP A 116 -9.24 -7.50 5.88
CA TRP A 116 -10.71 -7.48 5.96
C TRP A 116 -11.22 -6.27 6.71
N LEU A 117 -12.41 -5.85 6.29
CA LEU A 117 -13.16 -4.75 6.90
C LEU A 117 -14.64 -5.06 6.87
N THR A 118 -15.28 -4.98 8.02
CA THR A 118 -16.73 -5.14 8.15
C THR A 118 -17.40 -3.77 8.26
N SER A 119 -18.32 -3.49 7.35
CA SER A 119 -19.09 -2.26 7.34
C SER A 119 -20.00 -2.20 8.56
N GLY A 120 -19.97 -1.08 9.30
CA GLY A 120 -20.87 -0.86 10.44
C GLY A 120 -22.31 -0.58 10.05
N VAL A 121 -22.56 -0.22 8.79
CA VAL A 121 -23.90 0.16 8.30
C VAL A 121 -24.59 -1.04 7.64
N SER A 122 -23.88 -1.74 6.76
CA SER A 122 -24.47 -2.84 5.98
C SER A 122 -24.19 -4.23 6.58
N GLY A 123 -23.26 -4.34 7.52
CA GLY A 123 -22.81 -5.63 8.05
C GLY A 123 -21.98 -6.47 7.06
N LEU A 124 -21.76 -5.95 5.85
CA LEU A 124 -20.94 -6.64 4.85
C LEU A 124 -19.46 -6.63 5.23
N ARG A 125 -18.80 -7.73 4.96
CA ARG A 125 -17.37 -7.90 5.16
C ARG A 125 -16.66 -7.95 3.82
N LEU A 126 -15.81 -6.97 3.56
CA LEU A 126 -14.94 -6.91 2.39
C LEU A 126 -13.60 -7.51 2.75
N CYS A 127 -13.12 -8.47 1.96
CA CYS A 127 -11.81 -9.09 2.10
C CYS A 127 -11.02 -8.87 0.82
N SER A 128 -9.82 -8.34 0.97
CA SER A 128 -8.88 -8.09 -0.13
C SER A 128 -7.66 -8.97 0.06
N VAL A 129 -7.29 -9.71 -0.97
CA VAL A 129 -6.13 -10.60 -0.98
C VAL A 129 -5.06 -10.02 -1.86
N PHE A 130 -3.85 -9.91 -1.35
CA PHE A 130 -2.68 -9.44 -2.07
C PHE A 130 -1.60 -10.51 -2.09
N ASN A 131 -0.96 -10.69 -3.21
CA ASN A 131 0.19 -11.57 -3.32
C ASN A 131 1.37 -11.01 -2.50
N TYR A 132 1.84 -11.79 -1.53
CA TYR A 132 2.97 -11.41 -0.69
C TYR A 132 4.23 -11.10 -1.50
N SER A 133 4.47 -11.84 -2.57
CA SER A 133 5.60 -11.66 -3.47
C SER A 133 5.57 -10.33 -4.23
N GLU A 134 4.39 -9.83 -4.59
CA GLU A 134 4.24 -8.55 -5.29
C GLU A 134 4.53 -7.37 -4.39
N ILE A 135 4.01 -7.39 -3.15
CA ILE A 135 4.25 -6.33 -2.16
C ILE A 135 5.74 -6.26 -1.80
N TYR A 136 6.36 -7.41 -1.51
CA TYR A 136 7.77 -7.46 -1.08
C TYR A 136 8.76 -7.43 -2.23
N GLY A 137 8.37 -7.87 -3.43
CA GLY A 137 9.23 -7.87 -4.62
C GLY A 137 9.68 -6.45 -5.01
N GLN A 138 8.83 -5.47 -4.94
CA GLN A 138 9.17 -4.07 -5.19
C GLN A 138 10.13 -3.52 -4.13
N THR A 139 9.89 -3.85 -2.86
CA THR A 139 10.73 -3.43 -1.74
C THR A 139 12.13 -4.04 -1.81
N THR A 140 12.25 -5.27 -2.25
CA THR A 140 13.54 -5.97 -2.39
C THR A 140 14.40 -5.34 -3.48
N ARG A 141 13.84 -4.96 -4.61
CA ARG A 141 14.56 -4.25 -5.70
C ARG A 141 15.06 -2.88 -5.22
N ALA A 142 14.22 -2.10 -4.54
CA ALA A 142 14.63 -0.82 -3.98
C ALA A 142 15.76 -0.97 -2.94
N ARG A 143 15.70 -2.00 -2.12
CA ARG A 143 16.73 -2.33 -1.12
C ARG A 143 18.08 -2.65 -1.76
N TRP A 144 18.11 -3.47 -2.80
CA TRP A 144 19.33 -3.78 -3.54
C TRP A 144 19.88 -2.56 -4.27
N ALA A 145 19.03 -1.72 -4.86
CA ALA A 145 19.47 -0.47 -5.49
C ALA A 145 20.12 0.50 -4.49
N LEU A 146 19.56 0.62 -3.29
CA LEU A 146 20.13 1.43 -2.21
C LEU A 146 21.47 0.87 -1.70
N LEU A 147 21.58 -0.45 -1.53
CA LEU A 147 22.82 -1.08 -1.11
C LEU A 147 23.93 -0.90 -2.15
N LEU A 148 23.65 -1.16 -3.42
CA LEU A 148 24.61 -0.99 -4.51
C LEU A 148 25.03 0.47 -4.66
N GLY A 149 24.07 1.41 -4.60
CA GLY A 149 24.34 2.84 -4.64
C GLY A 149 25.22 3.29 -3.47
N GLY A 150 24.93 2.85 -2.25
CA GLY A 150 25.71 3.13 -1.07
C GLY A 150 27.15 2.58 -1.16
N CYS A 151 27.31 1.34 -1.61
CA CYS A 151 28.64 0.75 -1.84
C CYS A 151 29.43 1.51 -2.90
N ALA A 152 28.79 1.91 -4.01
CA ALA A 152 29.46 2.67 -5.06
C ALA A 152 29.96 4.03 -4.54
N ILE A 153 29.17 4.74 -3.74
CA ILE A 153 29.58 6.01 -3.11
C ILE A 153 30.76 5.79 -2.16
N LEU A 154 30.74 4.74 -1.33
CA LEU A 154 31.85 4.44 -0.42
C LEU A 154 33.15 4.12 -1.17
N VAL A 155 33.08 3.35 -2.25
CA VAL A 155 34.25 3.03 -3.10
C VAL A 155 34.79 4.31 -3.76
N LEU A 156 33.92 5.16 -4.29
CA LEU A 156 34.33 6.43 -4.89
C LEU A 156 35.00 7.34 -3.86
N PHE A 157 34.41 7.47 -2.68
CA PHE A 157 34.97 8.27 -1.59
C PHE A 157 36.32 7.74 -1.12
N GLY A 158 36.45 6.43 -0.94
CA GLY A 158 37.70 5.78 -0.60
C GLY A 158 38.78 6.00 -1.67
N TRP A 159 38.44 5.92 -2.94
CA TRP A 159 39.34 6.20 -4.04
C TRP A 159 39.81 7.67 -4.05
N VAL A 160 38.90 8.62 -3.86
CA VAL A 160 39.24 10.06 -3.77
C VAL A 160 40.16 10.31 -2.58
N MET A 161 39.86 9.73 -1.41
CA MET A 161 40.73 9.85 -0.21
C MET A 161 42.14 9.29 -0.43
N LEU A 162 42.24 8.13 -1.08
CA LEU A 162 43.56 7.56 -1.43
C LEU A 162 44.32 8.44 -2.42
N ARG A 163 43.63 9.05 -3.38
CA ARG A 163 44.24 10.01 -4.31
C ARG A 163 44.73 11.26 -3.60
N MET A 164 43.90 11.83 -2.72
CA MET A 164 44.29 13.00 -1.92
C MET A 164 45.43 12.71 -0.98
N ALA A 165 45.43 11.55 -0.29
CA ALA A 165 46.50 11.14 0.56
C ALA A 165 47.85 11.05 -0.21
N ARG A 166 47.83 10.48 -1.42
CA ARG A 166 49.03 10.39 -2.26
C ARG A 166 49.51 11.74 -2.79
N LEU A 167 48.60 12.66 -3.13
CA LEU A 167 48.91 13.98 -3.66
C LEU A 167 49.44 14.96 -2.59
N VAL A 168 48.90 14.85 -1.35
CA VAL A 168 49.20 15.81 -0.28
C VAL A 168 50.28 15.24 0.66
N THR A 169 50.18 13.99 1.06
CA THR A 169 51.08 13.40 2.09
C THR A 169 52.49 13.14 1.58
N ARG A 170 52.62 12.69 0.31
CA ARG A 170 53.93 12.45 -0.28
C ARG A 170 54.81 13.71 -0.36
N PRO A 171 54.34 14.85 -0.96
CA PRO A 171 55.20 16.04 -1.02
C PRO A 171 55.52 16.63 0.35
N VAL A 172 54.58 16.54 1.32
CA VAL A 172 54.84 17.02 2.68
C VAL A 172 55.91 16.19 3.39
N HIS A 173 55.91 14.87 3.22
CA HIS A 173 56.94 13.99 3.78
C HIS A 173 58.31 14.26 3.16
N THR A 174 58.38 14.43 1.84
CA THR A 174 59.61 14.75 1.11
C THR A 174 60.19 16.11 1.53
N LEU A 175 59.33 17.10 1.72
CA LEU A 175 59.72 18.42 2.24
C LEU A 175 60.22 18.34 3.67
N SER A 176 59.60 17.53 4.55
CA SER A 176 60.03 17.33 5.93
C SER A 176 61.40 16.63 6.00
N GLU A 177 61.64 15.65 5.15
CA GLU A 177 62.94 14.98 5.04
C GLU A 177 64.01 15.89 4.49
N ALA A 178 63.68 16.73 3.48
CA ALA A 178 64.61 17.72 2.93
C ALA A 178 65.02 18.77 3.98
N VAL A 179 64.08 19.25 4.80
CA VAL A 179 64.39 20.18 5.91
C VAL A 179 65.29 19.54 6.94
N LYS A 180 65.02 18.26 7.29
CA LYS A 180 65.84 17.53 8.28
C LYS A 180 67.25 17.27 7.79
N SER A 181 67.46 17.03 6.48
CA SER A 181 68.79 16.89 5.89
C SER A 181 69.58 18.20 5.84
N VAL A 182 68.89 19.34 5.66
CA VAL A 182 69.47 20.67 5.75
C VAL A 182 69.94 20.98 7.18
N GLU A 183 69.13 20.64 8.21
CA GLU A 183 69.55 20.74 9.62
C GLU A 183 70.77 19.90 9.95
N GLY A 184 70.90 18.74 9.30
CA GLY A 184 72.10 17.86 9.44
C GLY A 184 73.28 18.31 8.63
N GLY A 185 73.28 19.41 7.90
CA GLY A 185 74.35 19.96 7.11
C GLY A 185 74.61 19.30 5.74
N ASP A 186 73.71 18.40 5.31
CA ASP A 186 73.83 17.74 4.01
C ASP A 186 72.96 18.43 2.93
N PHE A 187 73.52 19.52 2.36
CA PHE A 187 72.86 20.33 1.34
C PHE A 187 72.77 19.62 0.00
N THR A 188 73.59 18.62 -0.27
CA THR A 188 73.55 17.91 -1.55
C THR A 188 72.38 16.94 -1.66
N THR A 189 72.13 16.22 -0.59
CA THR A 189 70.96 15.30 -0.51
C THR A 189 69.63 16.08 -0.46
N ALA A 190 69.57 17.20 0.26
CA ALA A 190 68.38 18.07 0.31
C ALA A 190 68.00 18.63 -1.05
N ARG A 191 68.97 19.01 -1.89
CA ARG A 191 68.74 19.53 -3.24
C ARG A 191 68.21 18.47 -4.22
N ALA A 192 68.67 17.20 -4.04
CA ALA A 192 68.20 16.09 -4.88
C ALA A 192 66.74 15.65 -4.59
N MET A 193 66.24 15.96 -3.37
CA MET A 193 64.89 15.60 -2.93
C MET A 193 63.81 16.64 -3.35
N LEU A 194 64.22 17.86 -3.72
CA LEU A 194 63.30 18.88 -4.19
C LEU A 194 62.88 18.58 -5.63
N PRO A 195 61.56 18.60 -5.94
CA PRO A 195 61.13 18.43 -7.32
C PRO A 195 61.65 19.60 -8.15
N ASN A 196 62.25 19.30 -9.32
CA ASN A 196 62.60 20.30 -10.31
C ASN A 196 61.32 21.01 -10.74
N THR A 197 61.04 22.17 -10.19
CA THR A 197 60.03 23.12 -10.76
C THR A 197 60.68 23.76 -11.97
N PRO A 198 59.96 23.74 -13.13
CA PRO A 198 60.43 24.42 -14.33
C PRO A 198 60.50 25.94 -14.14
#